data_102ad16697f2ce5a7b19b2e6768cfd22
#
_entry.id   102ad16697f2ce5a7b19b2e6768cfd22
#
_cell.length_a   1.000
_cell.length_b   1.000
_cell.length_c   1.000
_cell.angle_alpha   90.00
_cell.angle_beta   90.00
_cell.angle_gamma   90.00
#
_symmetry.space_group_name_H-M   'P 1'
#
loop_
_entity.id
_entity.type
_entity.pdbx_description
1 polymer ?
#
loop_
_entity_poly.entity_id
_entity_poly.type
_entity_poly.pdbx_seq_one_letter_code
_entity_poly.pdbx_strand_id
1 'polypeptide(L)'
;NVWLPPGYEKGTQRYPVLYLLDGGVDQDFHHISGLAQLGTIVGTTRDVIVVGIETVDRRNELAFPIVTDARLKADYPAAGQSERFRRFIADEVKPWVEKTFRTSGENALIGESLAGLFVVETMLRAPGLFDTHIAISPSLWWDNEALVKAAPALLPRARGQLWLTVADEQGMGVA
;
A
#
# COMPACT_ATOMS: atom_id res chain seq x y z
N ASN A 1 10.71 7.88 -3.32
CA ASN A 1 10.45 8.67 -4.54
C ASN A 1 9.22 9.55 -4.32
N VAL A 2 9.22 10.79 -4.87
CA VAL A 2 8.05 11.68 -4.71
C VAL A 2 7.73 12.33 -6.06
N TRP A 3 6.46 12.25 -6.44
CA TRP A 3 5.90 13.01 -7.55
C TRP A 3 4.93 14.07 -7.02
N LEU A 4 5.08 15.29 -7.52
CA LEU A 4 4.27 16.43 -7.15
C LEU A 4 3.32 16.80 -8.29
N PRO A 5 2.05 17.16 -8.00
CA PRO A 5 1.09 17.47 -9.05
C PRO A 5 1.47 18.74 -9.82
N PRO A 6 0.99 18.88 -11.08
CA PRO A 6 1.22 20.08 -11.87
C PRO A 6 0.81 21.34 -11.12
N GLY A 7 1.65 22.36 -11.16
CA GLY A 7 1.38 23.63 -10.46
C GLY A 7 1.75 23.66 -8.97
N TYR A 8 2.24 22.57 -8.40
CA TYR A 8 2.68 22.53 -7.00
C TYR A 8 3.60 23.71 -6.66
N GLU A 9 4.66 23.96 -7.44
CA GLU A 9 5.64 25.02 -7.16
C GLU A 9 5.07 26.46 -7.17
N LYS A 10 3.94 26.68 -7.86
CA LYS A 10 3.36 28.02 -8.06
C LYS A 10 2.27 28.38 -7.06
N GLY A 11 1.82 27.45 -6.23
CA GLY A 11 0.67 27.61 -5.36
C GLY A 11 1.00 27.45 -3.88
N THR A 12 -0.01 27.72 -3.06
CA THR A 12 -0.01 27.45 -1.60
C THR A 12 -0.96 26.33 -1.21
N GLN A 13 -1.58 25.70 -2.18
CA GLN A 13 -2.55 24.61 -2.01
C GLN A 13 -1.92 23.42 -1.29
N ARG A 14 -2.72 22.75 -0.47
CA ARG A 14 -2.38 21.49 0.20
C ARG A 14 -3.03 20.32 -0.53
N TYR A 15 -2.34 19.20 -0.57
CA TYR A 15 -2.71 18.04 -1.39
C TYR A 15 -2.85 16.78 -0.55
N PRO A 16 -3.81 15.89 -0.83
CA PRO A 16 -3.82 14.54 -0.28
C PRO A 16 -2.58 13.77 -0.75
N VAL A 17 -2.17 12.78 0.04
CA VAL A 17 -1.00 11.97 -0.24
C VAL A 17 -1.39 10.53 -0.57
N LEU A 18 -0.93 10.03 -1.70
CA LEU A 18 -1.01 8.63 -2.09
C LEU A 18 0.34 7.95 -1.81
N TYR A 19 0.38 7.10 -0.80
CA TYR A 19 1.54 6.27 -0.49
C TYR A 19 1.46 4.99 -1.31
N LEU A 20 2.44 4.80 -2.18
CA LEU A 20 2.55 3.68 -3.10
C LEU A 20 3.60 2.69 -2.57
N LEU A 21 3.17 1.47 -2.30
CA LEU A 21 4.06 0.34 -2.04
C LEU A 21 4.64 -0.18 -3.36
N ASP A 22 5.78 -0.87 -3.30
CA ASP A 22 6.57 -1.18 -4.50
C ASP A 22 6.85 0.08 -5.34
N GLY A 23 7.13 1.18 -4.65
CA GLY A 23 7.23 2.53 -5.23
C GLY A 23 8.65 2.93 -5.60
N GLY A 24 9.54 1.99 -5.90
CA GLY A 24 10.85 2.24 -6.51
C GLY A 24 10.71 2.72 -7.96
N VAL A 25 11.75 3.38 -8.49
CA VAL A 25 11.77 3.83 -9.90
C VAL A 25 11.78 2.64 -10.86
N ASP A 26 12.31 1.51 -10.44
CA ASP A 26 12.29 0.25 -11.17
C ASP A 26 11.09 -0.65 -10.82
N GLN A 27 10.15 -0.11 -10.04
CA GLN A 27 8.89 -0.75 -9.64
C GLN A 27 7.73 0.08 -10.21
N ASP A 28 6.64 0.28 -9.44
CA ASP A 28 5.42 0.92 -9.97
C ASP A 28 5.40 2.45 -9.92
N PHE A 29 6.48 3.12 -9.48
CA PHE A 29 6.48 4.57 -9.28
C PHE A 29 6.07 5.35 -10.53
N HIS A 30 6.70 5.06 -11.67
CA HIS A 30 6.42 5.77 -12.93
C HIS A 30 5.02 5.48 -13.46
N HIS A 31 4.54 4.25 -13.29
CA HIS A 31 3.22 3.84 -13.71
C HIS A 31 2.14 4.63 -12.94
N ILE A 32 2.19 4.59 -11.61
CA ILE A 32 1.16 5.23 -10.77
C ILE A 32 1.24 6.76 -10.82
N SER A 33 2.44 7.34 -10.83
CA SER A 33 2.58 8.80 -11.00
C SER A 33 2.08 9.28 -12.36
N GLY A 34 2.30 8.49 -13.43
CA GLY A 34 1.75 8.76 -14.75
C GLY A 34 0.22 8.70 -14.79
N LEU A 35 -0.39 7.71 -14.12
CA LEU A 35 -1.85 7.62 -13.96
C LEU A 35 -2.41 8.81 -13.16
N ALA A 36 -1.75 9.21 -12.08
CA ALA A 36 -2.14 10.39 -11.30
C ALA A 36 -2.09 11.67 -12.16
N GLN A 37 -1.01 11.84 -12.94
CA GLN A 37 -0.88 12.96 -13.87
C GLN A 37 -2.00 12.97 -14.93
N LEU A 38 -2.24 11.83 -15.56
CA LEU A 38 -3.29 11.70 -16.57
C LEU A 38 -4.67 12.01 -15.99
N GLY A 39 -4.96 11.44 -14.81
CA GLY A 39 -6.23 11.67 -14.11
C GLY A 39 -6.47 13.15 -13.80
N THR A 40 -5.44 13.90 -13.39
CA THR A 40 -5.48 15.35 -13.21
C THR A 40 -5.78 16.08 -14.53
N ILE A 41 -5.07 15.73 -15.62
CA ILE A 41 -5.23 16.37 -16.92
C ILE A 41 -6.66 16.20 -17.48
N VAL A 42 -7.24 15.01 -17.34
CA VAL A 42 -8.59 14.71 -17.84
C VAL A 42 -9.69 15.00 -16.81
N GLY A 43 -9.35 15.45 -15.61
CA GLY A 43 -10.30 15.83 -14.57
C GLY A 43 -11.04 14.66 -13.92
N THR A 44 -10.48 13.45 -13.96
CA THR A 44 -11.08 12.25 -13.35
C THR A 44 -10.56 11.98 -11.93
N THR A 45 -9.43 12.56 -11.57
CA THR A 45 -8.87 12.46 -10.21
C THR A 45 -8.53 13.85 -9.66
N ARG A 46 -8.52 13.96 -8.34
CA ARG A 46 -7.97 15.14 -7.66
C ARG A 46 -6.44 15.14 -7.79
N ASP A 47 -5.85 16.32 -7.73
CA ASP A 47 -4.40 16.47 -7.58
C ASP A 47 -3.95 15.83 -6.28
N VAL A 48 -2.94 14.96 -6.35
CA VAL A 48 -2.36 14.24 -5.21
C VAL A 48 -0.83 14.35 -5.24
N ILE A 49 -0.20 14.23 -4.08
CA ILE A 49 1.23 13.94 -3.99
C ILE A 49 1.35 12.41 -4.02
N VAL A 50 2.19 11.85 -4.90
CA VAL A 50 2.50 10.41 -4.89
C VAL A 50 3.83 10.20 -4.18
N VAL A 51 3.81 9.39 -3.13
CA VAL A 51 5.01 9.00 -2.37
C VAL A 51 5.26 7.52 -2.59
N GLY A 52 6.23 7.20 -3.44
CA GLY A 52 6.66 5.83 -3.71
C GLY A 52 7.62 5.33 -2.64
N ILE A 53 7.22 4.29 -1.94
CA ILE A 53 8.01 3.58 -0.93
C ILE A 53 8.57 2.33 -1.60
N GLU A 54 9.87 2.34 -1.83
CA GLU A 54 10.57 1.20 -2.43
C GLU A 54 10.60 0.01 -1.46
N THR A 55 10.39 -1.19 -1.97
CA THR A 55 10.61 -2.44 -1.26
C THR A 55 11.92 -3.08 -1.73
N VAL A 56 12.81 -3.38 -0.80
CA VAL A 56 14.12 -3.99 -1.08
C VAL A 56 14.05 -5.51 -0.92
N ASP A 57 13.47 -5.97 0.18
CA ASP A 57 13.15 -7.38 0.41
C ASP A 57 11.62 -7.53 0.49
N ARG A 58 11.00 -7.52 -0.69
CA ARG A 58 9.57 -7.40 -0.88
C ARG A 58 8.75 -8.40 -0.04
N ARG A 59 9.18 -9.68 0.02
CA ARG A 59 8.45 -10.70 0.77
C ARG A 59 8.61 -10.56 2.27
N ASN A 60 9.77 -10.13 2.71
CA ASN A 60 10.04 -9.87 4.11
C ASN A 60 9.26 -8.62 4.59
N GLU A 61 9.29 -7.54 3.80
CA GLU A 61 8.72 -6.25 4.18
C GLU A 61 7.19 -6.20 4.08
N LEU A 62 6.60 -6.86 3.06
CA LEU A 62 5.16 -6.75 2.77
C LEU A 62 4.31 -7.87 3.35
N ALA A 63 4.91 -8.94 3.88
CA ALA A 63 4.16 -10.07 4.41
C ALA A 63 4.33 -10.24 5.93
N PHE A 64 3.27 -10.73 6.58
CA PHE A 64 3.34 -11.17 7.97
C PHE A 64 3.95 -12.59 8.06
N PRO A 65 4.41 -13.01 9.28
CA PRO A 65 5.04 -14.31 9.47
C PRO A 65 4.18 -15.47 9.02
N ILE A 66 4.79 -16.45 8.35
CA ILE A 66 4.14 -17.69 7.93
C ILE A 66 4.14 -18.66 9.11
N VAL A 67 2.96 -19.08 9.54
CA VAL A 67 2.76 -19.95 10.70
C VAL A 67 2.19 -21.30 10.33
N THR A 68 1.22 -21.33 9.41
CA THR A 68 0.42 -22.53 9.12
C THR A 68 0.79 -23.22 7.81
N ASP A 69 1.42 -22.52 6.87
CA ASP A 69 1.85 -23.07 5.58
C ASP A 69 3.33 -23.44 5.62
N ALA A 70 3.60 -24.73 5.87
CA ALA A 70 4.97 -25.24 5.97
C ALA A 70 5.73 -25.17 4.63
N ARG A 71 5.04 -25.33 3.47
CA ARG A 71 5.66 -25.22 2.15
C ARG A 71 6.05 -23.77 1.88
N LEU A 72 5.12 -22.86 2.04
CA LEU A 72 5.36 -21.44 1.85
C LEU A 72 6.50 -20.94 2.76
N LYS A 73 6.53 -21.42 4.01
CA LYS A 73 7.60 -21.09 4.96
C LYS A 73 8.97 -21.62 4.55
N ALA A 74 9.02 -22.79 3.92
CA ALA A 74 10.27 -23.34 3.38
C ALA A 74 10.76 -22.55 2.15
N ASP A 75 9.83 -22.10 1.29
CA ASP A 75 10.14 -21.32 0.10
C ASP A 75 10.55 -19.86 0.45
N TYR A 76 10.01 -19.30 1.52
CA TYR A 76 10.24 -17.91 1.94
C TYR A 76 10.57 -17.79 3.44
N PRO A 77 11.70 -18.33 3.90
CA PRO A 77 12.04 -18.39 5.33
C PRO A 77 12.27 -17.02 5.98
N ALA A 78 12.63 -16.01 5.18
CA ALA A 78 12.85 -14.64 5.65
C ALA A 78 11.58 -13.77 5.68
N ALA A 79 10.45 -14.24 5.15
CA ALA A 79 9.21 -13.47 5.13
C ALA A 79 8.68 -13.21 6.56
N GLY A 80 8.08 -12.03 6.78
CA GLY A 80 7.34 -11.81 8.02
C GLY A 80 7.67 -10.55 8.82
N GLN A 81 8.19 -9.52 8.18
CA GLN A 81 8.53 -8.24 8.86
C GLN A 81 7.53 -7.10 8.52
N SER A 82 6.30 -7.42 8.07
CA SER A 82 5.32 -6.41 7.69
C SER A 82 5.01 -5.42 8.81
N GLU A 83 5.01 -5.86 10.08
CA GLU A 83 4.84 -4.96 11.22
C GLU A 83 5.98 -3.95 11.34
N ARG A 84 7.22 -4.38 11.14
CA ARG A 84 8.38 -3.49 11.17
C ARG A 84 8.33 -2.48 10.03
N PHE A 85 7.97 -2.93 8.83
CA PHE A 85 7.84 -2.05 7.67
C PHE A 85 6.70 -1.05 7.85
N ARG A 86 5.58 -1.48 8.44
CA ARG A 86 4.47 -0.58 8.78
C ARG A 86 4.86 0.48 9.80
N ARG A 87 5.66 0.13 10.82
CA ARG A 87 6.21 1.11 11.77
C ARG A 87 7.14 2.10 11.08
N PHE A 88 8.03 1.65 10.21
CA PHE A 88 8.86 2.54 9.41
C PHE A 88 8.03 3.56 8.64
N ILE A 89 6.95 3.11 8.00
CA ILE A 89 6.02 4.03 7.30
C ILE A 89 5.37 5.02 8.27
N ALA A 90 4.90 4.54 9.42
CA ALA A 90 4.20 5.35 10.41
C ALA A 90 5.10 6.36 11.10
N ASP A 91 6.29 5.93 11.51
CA ASP A 91 7.15 6.69 12.43
C ASP A 91 8.20 7.54 11.70
N GLU A 92 8.52 7.20 10.45
CA GLU A 92 9.57 7.88 9.70
C GLU A 92 9.03 8.50 8.39
N VAL A 93 8.44 7.69 7.51
CA VAL A 93 8.03 8.16 6.16
C VAL A 93 6.93 9.21 6.25
N LYS A 94 5.83 8.92 6.93
CA LYS A 94 4.70 9.86 7.03
C LYS A 94 5.09 11.19 7.68
N PRO A 95 5.77 11.22 8.85
CA PRO A 95 6.22 12.47 9.46
C PRO A 95 7.17 13.27 8.58
N TRP A 96 8.06 12.60 7.84
CA TRP A 96 8.95 13.28 6.90
C TRP A 96 8.17 13.92 5.75
N VAL A 97 7.19 13.21 5.16
CA VAL A 97 6.33 13.73 4.10
C VAL A 97 5.54 14.95 4.57
N GLU A 98 4.90 14.84 5.74
CA GLU A 98 4.10 15.91 6.32
C GLU A 98 4.92 17.17 6.64
N LYS A 99 6.17 17.00 7.06
CA LYS A 99 7.10 18.09 7.33
C LYS A 99 7.63 18.74 6.05
N THR A 100 7.80 17.96 5.00
CA THR A 100 8.52 18.39 3.78
C THR A 100 7.57 18.97 2.74
N PHE A 101 6.35 18.45 2.63
CA PHE A 101 5.41 18.80 1.58
C PHE A 101 4.12 19.43 2.13
N ARG A 102 3.42 20.15 1.26
CA ARG A 102 2.12 20.77 1.60
C ARG A 102 1.01 19.70 1.51
N THR A 103 0.88 18.91 2.56
CA THR A 103 -0.14 17.87 2.68
C THR A 103 -1.45 18.42 3.23
N SER A 104 -2.60 17.88 2.81
CA SER A 104 -3.92 18.24 3.35
C SER A 104 -4.27 17.50 4.65
N GLY A 105 -3.50 16.47 4.99
CA GLY A 105 -3.81 15.53 6.05
C GLY A 105 -4.53 14.28 5.56
N GLU A 106 -5.28 14.36 4.43
CA GLU A 106 -5.86 13.16 3.80
C GLU A 106 -4.77 12.28 3.22
N ASN A 107 -4.88 10.96 3.40
CA ASN A 107 -3.88 10.03 2.92
C ASN A 107 -4.48 8.67 2.52
N ALA A 108 -3.85 8.04 1.52
CA ALA A 108 -4.21 6.72 1.04
C ALA A 108 -2.96 5.84 0.92
N LEU A 109 -3.16 4.53 1.14
CA LEU A 109 -2.15 3.49 0.89
C LEU A 109 -2.62 2.62 -0.28
N ILE A 110 -1.76 2.42 -1.28
CA ILE A 110 -2.06 1.60 -2.46
C ILE A 110 -0.98 0.53 -2.65
N GLY A 111 -1.40 -0.66 -3.07
CA GLY A 111 -0.50 -1.75 -3.43
C GLY A 111 -1.20 -2.87 -4.18
N GLU A 112 -0.43 -3.61 -4.97
CA GLU A 112 -0.87 -4.75 -5.77
C GLU A 112 -0.28 -6.06 -5.24
N SER A 113 -1.03 -7.16 -5.40
CA SER A 113 -0.58 -8.51 -5.05
C SER A 113 -0.14 -8.60 -3.58
N LEU A 114 1.14 -8.86 -3.30
CA LEU A 114 1.68 -8.91 -1.94
C LEU A 114 1.64 -7.54 -1.24
N ALA A 115 1.83 -6.45 -1.99
CA ALA A 115 1.62 -5.11 -1.47
C ALA A 115 0.13 -4.84 -1.16
N GLY A 116 -0.78 -5.40 -1.95
CA GLY A 116 -2.22 -5.43 -1.65
C GLY A 116 -2.54 -6.18 -0.36
N LEU A 117 -1.87 -7.31 -0.09
CA LEU A 117 -1.97 -8.02 1.19
C LEU A 117 -1.57 -7.11 2.36
N PHE A 118 -0.44 -6.40 2.23
CA PHE A 118 0.02 -5.45 3.24
C PHE A 118 -0.98 -4.30 3.46
N VAL A 119 -1.62 -3.81 2.40
CA VAL A 119 -2.67 -2.78 2.49
C VAL A 119 -3.83 -3.28 3.34
N VAL A 120 -4.35 -4.49 3.07
CA VAL A 120 -5.45 -5.08 3.84
C VAL A 120 -5.02 -5.36 5.29
N GLU A 121 -3.83 -5.91 5.49
CA GLU A 121 -3.26 -6.12 6.83
C GLU A 121 -3.15 -4.81 7.61
N THR A 122 -2.71 -3.74 6.96
CA THR A 122 -2.57 -2.42 7.59
C THR A 122 -3.91 -1.87 8.05
N MET A 123 -4.95 -1.95 7.23
CA MET A 123 -6.30 -1.55 7.62
C MET A 123 -6.79 -2.30 8.87
N LEU A 124 -6.54 -3.61 8.93
CA LEU A 124 -7.04 -4.47 9.99
C LEU A 124 -6.23 -4.36 11.29
N ARG A 125 -4.90 -4.20 11.20
CA ARG A 125 -3.99 -4.26 12.36
C ARG A 125 -3.51 -2.91 12.86
N ALA A 126 -3.57 -1.86 12.02
CA ALA A 126 -3.20 -0.50 12.37
C ALA A 126 -4.32 0.49 11.99
N PRO A 127 -5.50 0.37 12.61
CA PRO A 127 -6.66 1.17 12.27
C PRO A 127 -6.39 2.66 12.47
N GLY A 128 -6.68 3.47 11.44
CA GLY A 128 -6.48 4.92 11.47
C GLY A 128 -5.07 5.38 11.01
N LEU A 129 -4.19 4.45 10.60
CA LEU A 129 -2.92 4.84 10.01
C LEU A 129 -3.11 5.51 8.64
N PHE A 130 -4.12 5.07 7.88
CA PHE A 130 -4.53 5.67 6.61
C PHE A 130 -6.06 5.86 6.56
N ASP A 131 -6.49 6.88 5.81
CA ASP A 131 -7.92 7.16 5.60
C ASP A 131 -8.52 6.24 4.52
N THR A 132 -7.72 5.91 3.51
CA THR A 132 -8.13 5.07 2.38
C THR A 132 -7.08 3.98 2.11
N HIS A 133 -7.57 2.79 1.84
CA HIS A 133 -6.79 1.60 1.53
C HIS A 133 -7.21 1.09 0.16
N ILE A 134 -6.26 0.97 -0.78
CA ILE A 134 -6.50 0.53 -2.15
C ILE A 134 -5.69 -0.75 -2.38
N ALA A 135 -6.36 -1.89 -2.33
CA ALA A 135 -5.76 -3.21 -2.48
C ALA A 135 -6.13 -3.78 -3.85
N ILE A 136 -5.14 -3.91 -4.74
CA ILE A 136 -5.30 -4.43 -6.10
C ILE A 136 -4.86 -5.88 -6.11
N SER A 137 -5.78 -6.80 -6.44
CA SER A 137 -5.54 -8.26 -6.48
C SER A 137 -4.70 -8.75 -5.30
N PRO A 138 -5.11 -8.45 -4.04
CA PRO A 138 -4.28 -8.76 -2.87
C PRO A 138 -4.04 -10.26 -2.70
N SER A 139 -2.82 -10.65 -2.35
CA SER A 139 -2.41 -12.05 -2.11
C SER A 139 -3.02 -12.62 -0.83
N LEU A 140 -4.36 -12.64 -0.75
CA LEU A 140 -5.10 -13.08 0.44
C LEU A 140 -4.94 -14.58 0.75
N TRP A 141 -4.40 -15.36 -0.19
CA TRP A 141 -4.03 -16.76 -0.03
C TRP A 141 -2.84 -16.99 0.93
N TRP A 142 -2.09 -15.94 1.27
CA TRP A 142 -0.89 -16.02 2.11
C TRP A 142 -1.16 -16.74 3.43
N ASP A 143 -0.25 -17.68 3.78
CA ASP A 143 -0.32 -18.51 4.99
C ASP A 143 -1.69 -19.18 5.18
N ASN A 144 -2.15 -19.88 4.11
CA ASN A 144 -3.46 -20.54 4.11
C ASN A 144 -4.61 -19.60 4.47
N GLU A 145 -4.64 -18.40 3.88
CA GLU A 145 -5.68 -17.37 4.11
C GLU A 145 -5.75 -16.87 5.56
N ALA A 146 -4.63 -16.86 6.27
CA ALA A 146 -4.59 -16.53 7.70
C ALA A 146 -5.21 -15.14 8.01
N LEU A 147 -4.98 -14.14 7.13
CA LEU A 147 -5.55 -12.81 7.30
C LEU A 147 -7.07 -12.81 7.10
N VAL A 148 -7.57 -13.54 6.11
CA VAL A 148 -9.01 -13.68 5.84
C VAL A 148 -9.70 -14.34 7.04
N LYS A 149 -9.12 -15.41 7.57
CA LYS A 149 -9.63 -16.12 8.77
C LYS A 149 -9.63 -15.24 10.02
N ALA A 150 -8.67 -14.32 10.15
CA ALA A 150 -8.59 -13.39 11.27
C ALA A 150 -9.52 -12.16 11.11
N ALA A 151 -9.93 -11.82 9.87
CA ALA A 151 -10.67 -10.61 9.56
C ALA A 151 -11.96 -10.41 10.40
N PRO A 152 -12.82 -11.41 10.65
CA PRO A 152 -14.03 -11.21 11.47
C PRO A 152 -13.75 -10.64 12.86
N ALA A 153 -12.63 -10.99 13.47
CA ALA A 153 -12.24 -10.49 14.80
C ALA A 153 -11.61 -9.09 14.74
N LEU A 154 -11.03 -8.70 13.62
CA LEU A 154 -10.29 -7.45 13.43
C LEU A 154 -11.17 -6.32 12.86
N LEU A 155 -12.10 -6.64 11.96
CA LEU A 155 -13.00 -5.70 11.28
C LEU A 155 -13.73 -4.72 12.21
N PRO A 156 -14.22 -5.10 13.41
CA PRO A 156 -14.91 -4.15 14.29
C PRO A 156 -14.04 -2.95 14.71
N ARG A 157 -12.71 -3.07 14.62
CA ARG A 157 -11.76 -2.00 14.95
C ARG A 157 -11.23 -1.27 13.70
N ALA A 158 -11.43 -1.83 12.51
CA ALA A 158 -10.95 -1.22 11.27
C ALA A 158 -11.52 0.19 11.08
N ARG A 159 -10.74 1.07 10.49
CA ARG A 159 -11.12 2.46 10.20
C ARG A 159 -10.71 2.79 8.76
N GLY A 160 -11.35 3.82 8.20
CA GLY A 160 -11.11 4.25 6.85
C GLY A 160 -11.93 3.49 5.80
N GLN A 161 -11.60 3.71 4.55
CA GLN A 161 -12.26 3.08 3.39
C GLN A 161 -11.36 2.00 2.82
N LEU A 162 -11.95 0.92 2.31
CA LEU A 162 -11.25 -0.12 1.54
C LEU A 162 -11.82 -0.18 0.12
N TRP A 163 -10.93 -0.01 -0.86
CA TRP A 163 -11.18 -0.33 -2.26
C TRP A 163 -10.39 -1.59 -2.59
N LEU A 164 -11.12 -2.65 -2.95
CA LEU A 164 -10.54 -3.95 -3.25
C LEU A 164 -10.95 -4.36 -4.66
N THR A 165 -9.96 -4.70 -5.48
CA THR A 165 -10.18 -5.27 -6.81
C THR A 165 -9.56 -6.66 -6.87
N VAL A 166 -10.14 -7.53 -7.69
CA VAL A 166 -9.61 -8.88 -7.92
C VAL A 166 -9.52 -9.08 -9.42
N ALA A 167 -8.33 -9.42 -9.92
CA ALA A 167 -8.15 -9.81 -11.31
C ALA A 167 -8.65 -11.25 -11.50
N ASP A 168 -9.13 -11.56 -12.71
CA ASP A 168 -9.36 -12.94 -13.14
C ASP A 168 -8.01 -13.56 -13.53
N GLU A 169 -7.42 -14.28 -12.60
CA GLU A 169 -6.12 -14.96 -12.79
C GLU A 169 -6.27 -16.35 -13.41
N GLN A 170 -7.42 -16.68 -14.01
CA GLN A 170 -7.64 -17.95 -14.70
C GLN A 170 -6.61 -18.14 -15.82
N GLY A 171 -5.67 -19.04 -15.59
CA GLY A 171 -4.60 -19.37 -16.52
C GLY A 171 -3.18 -19.07 -16.04
N MET A 172 -2.98 -18.37 -14.94
CA MET A 172 -1.65 -18.15 -14.36
C MET A 172 -1.22 -19.27 -13.38
N GLY A 173 -1.86 -20.44 -13.42
CA GLY A 173 -1.39 -21.66 -12.79
C GLY A 173 -0.80 -21.46 -11.39
N VAL A 174 -1.55 -20.90 -10.48
CA VAL A 174 -1.22 -20.93 -9.05
C VAL A 174 -1.59 -22.33 -8.57
N ALA A 175 -0.67 -23.27 -8.75
CA ALA A 175 -0.78 -24.62 -8.21
C ALA A 175 -0.11 -24.68 -6.84
#